data_09c769bbd0b2fbf48102ae1c2783011c
#
_entry.id   09c769bbd0b2fbf48102ae1c2783011c
#
_cell.length_a   1.000
_cell.length_b   1.000
_cell.length_c   1.000
_cell.angle_alpha   90.00
_cell.angle_beta   90.00
_cell.angle_gamma   90.00
#
_symmetry.space_group_name_H-M   'P 1'
#
loop_
_entity.id
_entity.type
_entity.pdbx_description
1 polymer ?
#
loop_
_entity_poly.entity_id
_entity_poly.type
_entity_poly.pdbx_seq_one_letter_code
_entity_poly.pdbx_strand_id
1 'polypeptide(L)'
;MGHLSARLHRVCVPWQGLLLTASLLTFWNPPTSAQLTIESVPSNAAEGKDVLLLTHNLPQNINGFNWYKGQSVDGTRRIIGYVIATQLTTPGPAYSSQETIYPNASLLIQNVTLNDTGFYTLQVIKVDLVNEEATGQFRVYPELSKPYINSNNSNPVEDEDAVVLTCETEAQNTTYLWWVNNQSVPVSPRLLLSSDNRTLTLLNVTRNDTGPYECEIQNPVSVNRSDPVTLNVTYGPDTPTISPSKTSYYSGANLSLFCDAASNPPAEYSWLINGTPCQINTQELFISNITVNRSGSYACVALNPVTGRNRTTVKTITVSKLNQVARPEVQATSTTVTEDKDSVSLTCFTNDTEISIKWFFNNQSILSSERIKLFQDNRTLRIDPVKRQDAGQYYCEVSNPISVNQSDPIMLTVKYMESSGLSRGAIAGIVIGVLAGMALIAALVVYFLHSRKTGRASDQRDLTEHKLSDSNHSGIGLHTLSSHKSPLRHI
;
A
#
# COMPACT_ATOMS: atom_id res chain seq x y z
N MET A 1 -67.80 -33.95 44.88
CA MET A 1 -68.04 -34.11 46.33
C MET A 1 -66.75 -34.69 46.89
N GLY A 2 -66.18 -34.04 47.91
CA GLY A 2 -65.16 -34.57 48.77
C GLY A 2 -63.72 -34.06 48.55
N HIS A 3 -63.45 -32.81 48.98
CA HIS A 3 -62.12 -32.31 49.22
C HIS A 3 -61.45 -33.02 50.39
N LEU A 4 -60.27 -33.57 50.19
CA LEU A 4 -59.36 -33.96 51.23
C LEU A 4 -58.12 -33.11 51.19
N SER A 5 -58.08 -32.10 52.08
CA SER A 5 -56.95 -31.21 52.31
C SER A 5 -55.90 -31.93 53.16
N ALA A 6 -54.75 -32.27 52.63
CA ALA A 6 -53.60 -32.76 53.41
C ALA A 6 -52.74 -31.56 53.85
N ARG A 7 -52.75 -31.30 55.15
CA ARG A 7 -51.84 -30.36 55.85
C ARG A 7 -50.41 -30.89 55.82
N LEU A 8 -49.51 -30.25 55.12
CA LEU A 8 -48.06 -30.42 55.28
C LEU A 8 -47.60 -29.75 56.58
N HIS A 9 -47.20 -30.56 57.53
CA HIS A 9 -46.44 -30.09 58.68
C HIS A 9 -45.03 -29.70 58.23
N ARG A 10 -44.73 -28.37 58.20
CA ARG A 10 -43.37 -27.88 58.15
C ARG A 10 -42.67 -28.16 59.48
N VAL A 11 -41.72 -29.10 59.45
CA VAL A 11 -40.73 -29.23 60.51
C VAL A 11 -39.72 -28.13 60.36
N CYS A 12 -39.82 -27.08 61.17
CA CYS A 12 -38.77 -26.03 61.24
C CYS A 12 -37.57 -26.63 61.97
N VAL A 13 -36.52 -27.01 61.24
CA VAL A 13 -35.23 -27.31 61.86
C VAL A 13 -34.59 -25.96 62.25
N PRO A 14 -34.25 -25.72 63.50
CA PRO A 14 -33.67 -24.48 63.96
C PRO A 14 -32.27 -24.32 63.32
N TRP A 15 -32.07 -23.17 62.65
CA TRP A 15 -30.84 -22.81 61.99
C TRP A 15 -29.57 -22.93 62.86
N GLN A 16 -29.70 -22.85 64.16
CA GLN A 16 -28.62 -23.05 65.14
C GLN A 16 -28.08 -24.48 65.17
N GLY A 17 -28.89 -25.51 64.90
CA GLY A 17 -28.43 -26.88 64.78
C GLY A 17 -27.66 -27.17 63.49
N LEU A 18 -28.04 -26.54 62.38
CA LEU A 18 -27.35 -26.67 61.08
C LEU A 18 -25.98 -25.97 61.07
N LEU A 19 -25.84 -24.84 61.76
CA LEU A 19 -24.57 -24.15 61.93
C LEU A 19 -23.59 -24.90 62.83
N LEU A 20 -24.07 -25.55 63.87
CA LEU A 20 -23.24 -26.36 64.74
C LEU A 20 -22.77 -27.65 64.09
N THR A 21 -23.59 -28.31 63.27
CA THR A 21 -23.19 -29.52 62.56
C THR A 21 -22.25 -29.16 61.36
N ALA A 22 -22.45 -28.05 60.70
CA ALA A 22 -21.51 -27.56 59.65
C ALA A 22 -20.16 -27.16 60.29
N SER A 23 -20.14 -26.50 61.43
CA SER A 23 -18.91 -26.14 62.15
C SER A 23 -18.14 -27.36 62.66
N LEU A 24 -18.83 -28.40 63.15
CA LEU A 24 -18.18 -29.63 63.60
C LEU A 24 -17.62 -30.50 62.47
N LEU A 25 -18.23 -30.43 61.28
CA LEU A 25 -17.72 -31.10 60.08
C LEU A 25 -16.48 -30.41 59.45
N THR A 26 -16.29 -29.10 59.67
CA THR A 26 -15.09 -28.38 59.25
C THR A 26 -13.90 -28.58 60.19
N PHE A 27 -14.11 -28.97 61.46
CA PHE A 27 -13.01 -29.23 62.40
C PHE A 27 -12.48 -30.66 62.36
N TRP A 28 -13.11 -31.58 61.62
CA TRP A 28 -12.71 -32.98 61.53
C TRP A 28 -12.10 -33.42 60.20
N ASN A 29 -11.60 -32.50 59.44
CA ASN A 29 -10.64 -32.86 58.40
C ASN A 29 -9.26 -32.99 59.06
N PRO A 30 -8.74 -34.20 59.27
CA PRO A 30 -7.34 -34.33 59.65
C PRO A 30 -6.52 -33.59 58.62
N PRO A 31 -5.44 -32.91 59.01
CA PRO A 31 -4.55 -32.31 58.00
C PRO A 31 -4.12 -33.45 57.05
N THR A 32 -4.65 -33.46 55.86
CA THR A 32 -4.16 -34.34 54.80
C THR A 32 -2.69 -33.97 54.62
N SER A 33 -1.80 -34.84 55.16
CA SER A 33 -0.37 -34.70 54.85
C SER A 33 -0.27 -34.67 53.32
N ALA A 34 0.29 -33.62 52.79
CA ALA A 34 0.47 -33.50 51.35
C ALA A 34 1.27 -34.73 50.87
N GLN A 35 0.71 -35.46 49.92
CA GLN A 35 1.30 -36.69 49.37
C GLN A 35 2.62 -36.36 48.65
N LEU A 36 3.60 -37.23 48.81
CA LEU A 36 4.85 -37.16 48.05
C LEU A 36 4.56 -37.19 46.55
N THR A 37 5.06 -36.21 45.78
CA THR A 37 4.85 -36.11 44.34
C THR A 37 6.14 -35.72 43.61
N ILE A 38 6.20 -36.07 42.32
CA ILE A 38 7.31 -35.74 41.45
C ILE A 38 6.78 -34.93 40.27
N GLU A 39 7.42 -33.81 40.03
CA GLU A 39 7.20 -32.95 38.87
C GLU A 39 8.42 -33.06 37.96
N SER A 40 8.19 -33.32 36.67
CA SER A 40 9.26 -33.37 35.67
C SER A 40 9.38 -32.01 34.97
N VAL A 41 10.55 -31.38 35.05
CA VAL A 41 10.80 -30.04 34.51
C VAL A 41 11.97 -30.09 33.50
N PRO A 42 11.71 -29.95 32.22
CA PRO A 42 10.39 -29.97 31.56
C PRO A 42 9.81 -31.39 31.46
N SER A 43 8.49 -31.52 31.33
CA SER A 43 7.81 -32.82 31.10
C SER A 43 8.05 -33.38 29.69
N ASN A 44 8.34 -32.50 28.70
CA ASN A 44 8.81 -32.84 27.36
C ASN A 44 10.15 -32.15 27.16
N ALA A 45 11.19 -32.90 26.93
CA ALA A 45 12.56 -32.41 26.74
C ALA A 45 13.05 -32.64 25.32
N ALA A 46 13.86 -31.73 24.79
CA ALA A 46 14.62 -31.98 23.59
C ALA A 46 15.82 -32.87 23.92
N GLU A 47 16.18 -33.76 23.00
CA GLU A 47 17.39 -34.58 23.10
C GLU A 47 18.62 -33.69 23.32
N GLY A 48 19.52 -34.10 24.22
CA GLY A 48 20.69 -33.33 24.58
C GLY A 48 20.46 -32.23 25.63
N LYS A 49 19.22 -32.02 26.11
CA LYS A 49 18.92 -31.09 27.22
C LYS A 49 18.88 -31.80 28.56
N ASP A 50 18.73 -31.04 29.61
CA ASP A 50 18.65 -31.54 30.97
C ASP A 50 17.18 -31.63 31.44
N VAL A 51 16.89 -32.63 32.29
CA VAL A 51 15.57 -32.80 32.95
C VAL A 51 15.77 -32.88 34.43
N LEU A 52 15.02 -32.07 35.19
CA LEU A 52 14.97 -32.12 36.64
C LEU A 52 13.67 -32.82 37.07
N LEU A 53 13.82 -33.91 37.80
CA LEU A 53 12.71 -34.53 38.52
C LEU A 53 12.63 -33.89 39.91
N LEU A 54 11.75 -32.93 40.05
CA LEU A 54 11.57 -32.13 41.28
C LEU A 54 10.65 -32.86 42.25
N THR A 55 11.14 -33.05 43.47
CA THR A 55 10.38 -33.72 44.53
C THR A 55 9.64 -32.69 45.37
N HIS A 56 8.33 -32.90 45.53
CA HIS A 56 7.47 -32.10 46.40
C HIS A 56 6.96 -32.90 47.61
N ASN A 57 6.73 -32.24 48.72
CA ASN A 57 6.18 -32.80 49.92
C ASN A 57 6.99 -33.95 50.47
N LEU A 58 8.34 -33.81 50.44
CA LEU A 58 9.24 -34.80 50.98
C LEU A 58 8.90 -35.01 52.49
N PRO A 59 8.65 -36.27 52.96
CA PRO A 59 8.36 -36.56 54.37
C PRO A 59 9.50 -36.08 55.27
N GLN A 60 9.13 -35.78 56.54
CA GLN A 60 10.13 -35.54 57.60
C GLN A 60 10.62 -36.88 58.18
N ASN A 61 11.76 -36.88 58.84
CA ASN A 61 12.35 -38.05 59.49
C ASN A 61 12.68 -39.19 58.53
N ILE A 62 13.44 -38.86 57.49
CA ILE A 62 13.91 -39.82 56.50
C ILE A 62 15.34 -40.24 56.78
N ASN A 63 15.65 -41.51 56.52
CA ASN A 63 17.00 -42.11 56.57
C ASN A 63 17.74 -41.91 55.24
N GLY A 64 16.97 -41.95 54.13
CA GLY A 64 17.53 -41.84 52.80
C GLY A 64 16.46 -42.04 51.72
N PHE A 65 16.90 -42.06 50.48
CA PHE A 65 16.02 -42.28 49.35
C PHE A 65 16.79 -42.87 48.16
N ASN A 66 16.02 -43.56 47.31
CA ASN A 66 16.55 -44.17 46.08
C ASN A 66 15.72 -43.79 44.87
N TRP A 67 16.37 -43.55 43.74
CA TRP A 67 15.74 -43.40 42.45
C TRP A 67 15.85 -44.63 41.60
N TYR A 68 14.78 -44.97 40.90
CA TYR A 68 14.68 -46.15 40.01
C TYR A 68 14.14 -45.71 38.64
N LYS A 69 14.65 -46.33 37.57
CA LYS A 69 14.10 -46.16 36.21
C LYS A 69 12.93 -47.16 36.05
N GLY A 70 11.70 -46.65 35.84
CA GLY A 70 10.49 -47.47 35.74
C GLY A 70 9.41 -47.04 36.73
N GLN A 71 8.28 -47.76 36.73
CA GLN A 71 7.08 -47.51 37.57
C GLN A 71 7.09 -48.21 38.94
N SER A 72 8.13 -48.96 39.21
CA SER A 72 8.24 -49.76 40.44
C SER A 72 9.66 -49.74 40.99
N VAL A 73 9.77 -50.03 42.29
CA VAL A 73 11.03 -50.25 42.99
C VAL A 73 11.60 -51.59 42.56
N ASP A 74 12.64 -51.55 41.71
CA ASP A 74 13.36 -52.74 41.24
C ASP A 74 14.89 -52.51 41.40
N GLY A 75 15.51 -53.33 42.24
CA GLY A 75 16.92 -53.19 42.54
C GLY A 75 17.84 -53.26 41.31
N THR A 76 17.42 -53.94 40.24
CA THR A 76 18.18 -54.01 38.96
C THR A 76 18.09 -52.71 38.17
N ARG A 77 17.09 -51.89 38.44
CA ARG A 77 16.82 -50.61 37.80
C ARG A 77 17.10 -49.39 38.70
N ARG A 78 17.78 -49.65 39.84
CA ARG A 78 18.17 -48.55 40.71
C ARG A 78 19.21 -47.66 40.00
N ILE A 79 18.93 -46.37 39.99
CA ILE A 79 19.81 -45.35 39.44
C ILE A 79 20.83 -44.94 40.49
N ILE A 80 20.38 -44.36 41.58
CA ILE A 80 21.22 -43.78 42.63
C ILE A 80 20.46 -43.71 43.95
N GLY A 81 21.19 -43.95 45.05
CA GLY A 81 20.67 -43.75 46.41
C GLY A 81 21.41 -42.64 47.14
N TYR A 82 20.76 -42.04 48.11
CA TYR A 82 21.31 -41.01 49.00
C TYR A 82 20.99 -41.33 50.45
N VAL A 83 22.03 -41.26 51.29
CA VAL A 83 21.93 -41.51 52.73
C VAL A 83 22.04 -40.16 53.46
N ILE A 84 21.02 -39.77 54.21
CA ILE A 84 20.97 -38.43 54.84
C ILE A 84 22.08 -38.24 55.88
N ALA A 85 22.30 -39.25 56.78
CA ALA A 85 23.22 -39.13 57.87
C ALA A 85 24.68 -38.94 57.44
N THR A 86 25.08 -39.52 56.32
CA THR A 86 26.43 -39.51 55.82
C THR A 86 26.62 -38.60 54.59
N GLN A 87 25.51 -38.13 54.03
CA GLN A 87 25.46 -37.39 52.76
C GLN A 87 26.12 -38.17 51.59
N LEU A 88 26.20 -39.49 51.70
CA LEU A 88 26.81 -40.31 50.67
C LEU A 88 25.79 -40.72 49.60
N THR A 89 26.26 -40.69 48.38
CA THR A 89 25.55 -41.20 47.19
C THR A 89 26.08 -42.62 46.86
N THR A 90 25.16 -43.49 46.48
CA THR A 90 25.49 -44.87 46.07
C THR A 90 24.93 -45.16 44.68
N PRO A 91 25.77 -45.19 43.63
CA PRO A 91 25.30 -45.57 42.30
C PRO A 91 24.67 -46.95 42.26
N GLY A 92 23.63 -47.11 41.48
CA GLY A 92 22.94 -48.37 41.24
C GLY A 92 23.29 -48.96 39.85
N PRO A 93 22.71 -50.14 39.54
CA PRO A 93 22.97 -50.78 38.23
C PRO A 93 22.54 -49.99 37.00
N ALA A 94 21.55 -49.09 37.14
CA ALA A 94 21.03 -48.25 36.07
C ALA A 94 21.65 -46.82 36.03
N TYR A 95 22.66 -46.55 36.82
CA TYR A 95 23.38 -45.27 36.86
C TYR A 95 24.25 -45.10 35.59
N SER A 96 24.08 -43.99 34.90
CA SER A 96 24.79 -43.69 33.64
C SER A 96 25.85 -42.59 33.77
N SER A 97 26.09 -42.06 34.96
CA SER A 97 26.90 -40.86 35.25
C SER A 97 26.35 -39.52 34.74
N GLN A 98 25.17 -39.54 34.20
CA GLN A 98 24.42 -38.33 33.81
C GLN A 98 23.51 -37.81 34.92
N GLU A 99 23.30 -38.61 35.94
CA GLU A 99 22.35 -38.30 37.03
C GLU A 99 23.06 -37.64 38.21
N THR A 100 22.46 -36.55 38.68
CA THR A 100 22.88 -35.89 39.92
C THR A 100 21.72 -35.85 40.89
N ILE A 101 21.89 -36.44 42.10
CA ILE A 101 20.91 -36.46 43.15
C ILE A 101 21.13 -35.29 44.11
N TYR A 102 20.07 -34.63 44.52
CA TYR A 102 20.12 -33.51 45.47
C TYR A 102 19.62 -33.90 46.86
N PRO A 103 20.05 -33.19 47.95
CA PRO A 103 19.63 -33.47 49.31
C PRO A 103 18.11 -33.35 49.54
N ASN A 104 17.39 -32.61 48.70
CA ASN A 104 15.93 -32.50 48.69
C ASN A 104 15.24 -33.63 47.93
N ALA A 105 15.95 -34.69 47.62
CA ALA A 105 15.51 -35.85 46.85
C ALA A 105 15.22 -35.60 45.38
N SER A 106 15.43 -34.42 44.85
CA SER A 106 15.31 -34.17 43.40
C SER A 106 16.46 -34.84 42.63
N LEU A 107 16.17 -35.25 41.37
CA LEU A 107 17.14 -35.91 40.47
C LEU A 107 17.27 -35.07 39.20
N LEU A 108 18.49 -34.60 38.91
CA LEU A 108 18.82 -34.00 37.64
C LEU A 108 19.39 -35.09 36.73
N ILE A 109 18.87 -35.16 35.51
CA ILE A 109 19.37 -36.04 34.45
C ILE A 109 19.88 -35.12 33.32
N GLN A 110 21.18 -35.15 33.08
CA GLN A 110 21.82 -34.27 32.09
C GLN A 110 21.92 -34.93 30.73
N ASN A 111 21.89 -34.15 29.66
CA ASN A 111 22.07 -34.58 28.29
C ASN A 111 21.18 -35.79 27.94
N VAL A 112 19.89 -35.70 28.19
CA VAL A 112 18.93 -36.80 28.01
C VAL A 112 18.87 -37.25 26.56
N THR A 113 18.68 -38.54 26.35
CA THR A 113 18.51 -39.22 25.07
C THR A 113 17.09 -39.76 24.93
N LEU A 114 16.69 -40.18 23.72
CA LEU A 114 15.39 -40.81 23.48
C LEU A 114 15.14 -42.03 24.42
N ASN A 115 16.22 -42.76 24.80
CA ASN A 115 16.17 -43.91 25.69
C ASN A 115 15.84 -43.55 27.15
N ASP A 116 15.90 -42.26 27.50
CA ASP A 116 15.57 -41.79 28.85
C ASP A 116 14.08 -41.43 28.98
N THR A 117 13.34 -41.51 27.90
CA THR A 117 11.87 -41.41 27.95
C THR A 117 11.29 -42.51 28.85
N GLY A 118 10.48 -42.11 29.82
CA GLY A 118 9.82 -43.10 30.66
C GLY A 118 9.46 -42.61 32.04
N PHE A 119 9.20 -43.58 32.89
CA PHE A 119 8.85 -43.38 34.30
C PHE A 119 10.07 -43.47 35.19
N TYR A 120 10.06 -42.71 36.27
CA TYR A 120 11.09 -42.67 37.28
C TYR A 120 10.43 -42.68 38.66
N THR A 121 10.80 -43.63 39.50
CA THR A 121 10.21 -43.83 40.82
C THR A 121 11.22 -43.43 41.89
N LEU A 122 10.79 -42.54 42.80
CA LEU A 122 11.47 -42.20 44.03
C LEU A 122 10.91 -43.07 45.15
N GLN A 123 11.76 -43.78 45.87
CA GLN A 123 11.45 -44.43 47.11
C GLN A 123 12.12 -43.69 48.29
N VAL A 124 11.32 -43.20 49.22
CA VAL A 124 11.79 -42.55 50.45
C VAL A 124 11.73 -43.54 51.60
N ILE A 125 12.87 -43.71 52.27
CA ILE A 125 13.01 -44.62 53.43
C ILE A 125 12.98 -43.76 54.69
N LYS A 126 11.91 -43.91 55.47
CA LYS A 126 11.76 -43.20 56.75
C LYS A 126 12.45 -43.91 57.91
N VAL A 127 12.66 -43.19 59.00
CA VAL A 127 13.29 -43.73 60.25
C VAL A 127 12.50 -44.90 60.86
N ASP A 128 11.19 -44.90 60.66
CA ASP A 128 10.28 -46.00 61.11
C ASP A 128 10.25 -47.19 60.13
N LEU A 129 11.11 -47.14 59.04
CA LEU A 129 11.21 -48.15 57.98
C LEU A 129 9.92 -48.28 57.13
N VAL A 130 8.99 -47.36 57.24
CA VAL A 130 7.82 -47.26 56.33
C VAL A 130 8.25 -46.50 55.10
N ASN A 131 8.23 -47.16 53.96
CA ASN A 131 8.62 -46.52 52.69
C ASN A 131 7.46 -45.75 52.06
N GLU A 132 7.77 -44.59 51.46
CA GLU A 132 6.83 -43.86 50.62
C GLU A 132 7.42 -43.83 49.19
N GLU A 133 6.53 -43.92 48.21
CA GLU A 133 6.92 -43.94 46.78
C GLU A 133 6.13 -42.91 46.00
N ALA A 134 6.79 -42.29 45.03
CA ALA A 134 6.17 -41.42 44.03
C ALA A 134 6.82 -41.65 42.66
N THR A 135 6.02 -41.51 41.63
CA THR A 135 6.48 -41.74 40.24
C THR A 135 6.23 -40.50 39.38
N GLY A 136 7.24 -40.05 38.68
CA GLY A 136 7.19 -39.02 37.66
C GLY A 136 7.42 -39.60 36.27
N GLN A 137 7.11 -38.85 35.25
CA GLN A 137 7.34 -39.22 33.85
C GLN A 137 7.80 -38.04 33.03
N PHE A 138 8.76 -38.23 32.15
CA PHE A 138 9.04 -37.28 31.08
C PHE A 138 9.24 -38.00 29.76
N ARG A 139 9.17 -37.20 28.68
CA ARG A 139 9.41 -37.69 27.31
C ARG A 139 10.50 -36.87 26.66
N VAL A 140 11.38 -37.53 25.91
CA VAL A 140 12.43 -36.90 25.11
C VAL A 140 12.02 -36.98 23.65
N TYR A 141 12.19 -35.87 22.97
CA TYR A 141 11.91 -35.73 21.54
C TYR A 141 13.16 -35.25 20.82
N PRO A 142 13.40 -35.74 19.60
CA PRO A 142 14.48 -35.18 18.77
C PRO A 142 14.13 -33.77 18.35
N GLU A 143 15.12 -32.92 18.15
CA GLU A 143 14.94 -31.66 17.44
C GLU A 143 14.59 -31.96 15.97
N LEU A 144 13.61 -31.24 15.45
CA LEU A 144 13.13 -31.46 14.10
C LEU A 144 14.10 -30.85 13.08
N SER A 145 14.54 -31.65 12.13
CA SER A 145 15.23 -31.18 10.91
C SER A 145 14.25 -30.42 10.01
N LYS A 146 14.78 -29.56 9.16
CA LYS A 146 13.98 -28.78 8.20
C LYS A 146 13.26 -29.71 7.23
N PRO A 147 11.92 -29.63 7.10
CA PRO A 147 11.17 -30.41 6.11
C PRO A 147 11.34 -29.82 4.72
N TYR A 148 10.94 -30.56 3.69
CA TYR A 148 10.85 -30.07 2.32
C TYR A 148 9.50 -30.47 1.68
N ILE A 149 9.07 -29.67 0.70
CA ILE A 149 7.84 -29.95 -0.05
C ILE A 149 8.18 -30.67 -1.34
N ASN A 150 7.54 -31.78 -1.57
CA ASN A 150 7.54 -32.48 -2.83
C ASN A 150 6.22 -32.23 -3.56
N SER A 151 6.28 -31.85 -4.85
CA SER A 151 5.10 -31.63 -5.70
C SER A 151 5.04 -32.68 -6.79
N ASN A 152 3.88 -33.25 -7.04
CA ASN A 152 3.67 -34.15 -8.16
C ASN A 152 3.64 -33.44 -9.53
N ASN A 153 3.36 -32.12 -9.53
CA ASN A 153 3.31 -31.29 -10.73
C ASN A 153 3.67 -29.82 -10.36
N SER A 154 4.82 -29.34 -10.81
CA SER A 154 5.27 -27.96 -10.56
C SER A 154 4.80 -26.96 -11.63
N ASN A 155 4.25 -27.44 -12.76
CA ASN A 155 3.77 -26.64 -13.89
C ASN A 155 2.34 -27.06 -14.27
N PRO A 156 1.36 -26.94 -13.36
CA PRO A 156 -0.01 -27.38 -13.65
C PRO A 156 -0.70 -26.45 -14.65
N VAL A 157 -1.65 -27.02 -15.40
CA VAL A 157 -2.50 -26.29 -16.33
C VAL A 157 -3.76 -25.81 -15.59
N GLU A 158 -4.06 -24.53 -15.71
CA GLU A 158 -5.25 -23.89 -15.12
C GLU A 158 -6.52 -24.59 -15.55
N ASP A 159 -7.43 -24.82 -14.61
CA ASP A 159 -8.74 -25.48 -14.79
C ASP A 159 -8.71 -26.94 -15.27
N GLU A 160 -7.52 -27.56 -15.43
CA GLU A 160 -7.39 -28.96 -15.86
C GLU A 160 -6.73 -29.83 -14.80
N ASP A 161 -5.69 -29.31 -14.14
CA ASP A 161 -4.85 -30.12 -13.25
C ASP A 161 -5.26 -30.00 -11.78
N ALA A 162 -4.95 -31.06 -11.05
CA ALA A 162 -4.84 -31.05 -9.59
C ALA A 162 -3.37 -31.21 -9.19
N VAL A 163 -2.98 -30.54 -8.12
CA VAL A 163 -1.62 -30.61 -7.57
C VAL A 163 -1.66 -31.20 -6.18
N VAL A 164 -0.75 -32.12 -5.92
CA VAL A 164 -0.53 -32.74 -4.61
C VAL A 164 0.84 -32.31 -4.09
N LEU A 165 0.82 -31.58 -2.98
CA LEU A 165 2.02 -31.16 -2.24
C LEU A 165 2.16 -32.05 -1.03
N THR A 166 3.31 -32.70 -0.86
CA THR A 166 3.62 -33.56 0.27
C THR A 166 4.74 -32.97 1.10
N CYS A 167 4.50 -32.83 2.41
CA CYS A 167 5.51 -32.40 3.37
C CYS A 167 6.38 -33.59 3.77
N GLU A 168 7.62 -33.62 3.32
CA GLU A 168 8.55 -34.69 3.59
C GLU A 168 9.46 -34.37 4.76
N THR A 169 9.60 -35.32 5.68
CA THR A 169 10.48 -35.26 6.85
C THR A 169 10.88 -36.68 7.26
N GLU A 170 12.07 -36.79 7.84
CA GLU A 170 12.55 -38.05 8.45
C GLU A 170 11.99 -38.22 9.90
N ALA A 171 11.47 -37.15 10.48
CA ALA A 171 10.96 -37.15 11.84
C ALA A 171 9.65 -37.94 11.97
N GLN A 172 9.56 -38.77 13.02
CA GLN A 172 8.34 -39.51 13.36
C GLN A 172 7.54 -38.77 14.45
N ASN A 173 6.22 -39.05 14.54
CA ASN A 173 5.35 -38.47 15.55
C ASN A 173 5.33 -36.93 15.55
N THR A 174 5.29 -36.35 14.37
CA THR A 174 5.14 -34.91 14.13
C THR A 174 3.73 -34.57 13.69
N THR A 175 3.31 -33.35 13.95
CA THR A 175 2.10 -32.75 13.38
C THR A 175 2.49 -31.83 12.25
N TYR A 176 1.61 -31.67 11.25
CA TYR A 176 1.83 -30.91 10.04
C TYR A 176 0.88 -29.74 9.98
N LEU A 177 1.42 -28.57 9.56
CA LEU A 177 0.66 -27.35 9.29
C LEU A 177 1.08 -26.82 7.92
N TRP A 178 0.13 -26.30 7.17
CA TRP A 178 0.39 -25.71 5.85
C TRP A 178 0.12 -24.21 5.85
N TRP A 179 0.97 -23.53 5.12
CA TRP A 179 0.92 -22.09 4.93
C TRP A 179 0.86 -21.78 3.43
N VAL A 180 0.01 -20.85 3.06
CA VAL A 180 -0.14 -20.34 1.70
C VAL A 180 -0.12 -18.83 1.76
N ASN A 181 0.80 -18.19 1.05
CA ASN A 181 0.98 -16.74 1.09
C ASN A 181 1.15 -16.21 2.53
N ASN A 182 1.96 -16.90 3.34
CA ASN A 182 2.21 -16.59 4.77
C ASN A 182 0.94 -16.64 5.68
N GLN A 183 -0.12 -17.28 5.24
CA GLN A 183 -1.33 -17.49 6.03
C GLN A 183 -1.59 -19.00 6.16
N SER A 184 -2.18 -19.42 7.28
CA SER A 184 -2.62 -20.81 7.41
C SER A 184 -3.62 -21.16 6.32
N VAL A 185 -3.55 -22.39 5.81
CA VAL A 185 -4.43 -22.85 4.72
C VAL A 185 -5.89 -22.57 5.06
N PRO A 186 -6.61 -21.79 4.25
CA PRO A 186 -8.03 -21.51 4.47
C PRO A 186 -8.87 -22.76 4.21
N VAL A 187 -9.98 -22.89 4.92
CA VAL A 187 -10.98 -23.91 4.61
C VAL A 187 -11.58 -23.62 3.24
N SER A 188 -11.36 -24.52 2.28
CA SER A 188 -11.81 -24.34 0.90
C SER A 188 -12.19 -25.71 0.31
N PRO A 189 -13.23 -25.81 -0.52
CA PRO A 189 -13.57 -27.03 -1.20
C PRO A 189 -12.52 -27.48 -2.22
N ARG A 190 -11.60 -26.60 -2.62
CA ARG A 190 -10.50 -26.90 -3.55
C ARG A 190 -9.17 -27.24 -2.88
N LEU A 191 -9.01 -26.90 -1.59
CA LEU A 191 -7.80 -27.16 -0.81
C LEU A 191 -8.10 -28.24 0.22
N LEU A 192 -7.63 -29.45 -0.04
CA LEU A 192 -7.91 -30.63 0.77
C LEU A 192 -6.66 -31.09 1.50
N LEU A 193 -6.76 -31.26 2.80
CA LEU A 193 -5.72 -31.86 3.63
C LEU A 193 -6.00 -33.34 3.83
N SER A 194 -4.94 -34.16 3.81
CA SER A 194 -5.00 -35.55 4.25
C SER A 194 -5.37 -35.66 5.73
N SER A 195 -5.79 -36.83 6.20
CA SER A 195 -6.19 -37.06 7.58
C SER A 195 -5.09 -36.77 8.62
N ASP A 196 -3.85 -36.88 8.23
CA ASP A 196 -2.65 -36.57 9.03
C ASP A 196 -2.08 -35.18 8.73
N ASN A 197 -2.72 -34.39 7.85
CA ASN A 197 -2.29 -33.09 7.34
C ASN A 197 -0.92 -33.09 6.63
N ARG A 198 -0.34 -34.26 6.35
CA ARG A 198 0.96 -34.34 5.65
C ARG A 198 0.88 -33.88 4.22
N THR A 199 -0.27 -34.06 3.59
CA THR A 199 -0.48 -33.80 2.16
C THR A 199 -1.54 -32.72 1.97
N LEU A 200 -1.24 -31.72 1.14
CA LEU A 200 -2.16 -30.68 0.67
C LEU A 200 -2.46 -30.94 -0.81
N THR A 201 -3.73 -31.16 -1.12
CA THR A 201 -4.21 -31.33 -2.48
C THR A 201 -4.95 -30.10 -2.94
N LEU A 202 -4.52 -29.54 -4.08
CA LEU A 202 -5.18 -28.45 -4.78
C LEU A 202 -5.99 -29.03 -5.93
N LEU A 203 -7.30 -28.89 -5.90
CA LEU A 203 -8.20 -29.29 -6.98
C LEU A 203 -8.48 -28.10 -7.88
N ASN A 204 -8.54 -28.37 -9.18
CA ASN A 204 -8.91 -27.35 -10.17
C ASN A 204 -8.05 -26.09 -10.05
N VAL A 205 -6.75 -26.25 -10.26
CA VAL A 205 -5.74 -25.20 -10.07
C VAL A 205 -6.06 -23.98 -10.93
N THR A 206 -5.92 -22.83 -10.35
CA THR A 206 -6.07 -21.53 -11.01
C THR A 206 -4.74 -20.74 -10.99
N ARG A 207 -4.60 -19.72 -11.81
CA ARG A 207 -3.42 -18.84 -11.83
C ARG A 207 -3.13 -18.17 -10.50
N ASN A 208 -4.13 -18.06 -9.61
CA ASN A 208 -3.96 -17.49 -8.27
C ASN A 208 -3.36 -18.49 -7.27
N ASP A 209 -3.25 -19.74 -7.63
CA ASP A 209 -2.70 -20.79 -6.77
C ASP A 209 -1.17 -20.94 -6.92
N THR A 210 -0.48 -19.94 -7.45
CA THR A 210 0.99 -19.91 -7.59
C THR A 210 1.71 -20.07 -6.25
N GLY A 211 1.13 -19.67 -5.13
CA GLY A 211 1.75 -19.75 -3.79
C GLY A 211 2.45 -18.45 -3.41
N PRO A 212 3.45 -18.44 -2.54
CA PRO A 212 4.25 -19.59 -2.05
C PRO A 212 3.53 -20.52 -1.07
N TYR A 213 3.93 -21.79 -1.08
CA TYR A 213 3.50 -22.84 -0.16
C TYR A 213 4.65 -23.22 0.77
N GLU A 214 4.36 -23.32 2.05
CA GLU A 214 5.30 -23.79 3.07
C GLU A 214 4.60 -24.82 3.94
N CYS A 215 5.32 -25.85 4.36
CA CYS A 215 4.85 -26.76 5.39
C CYS A 215 5.69 -26.62 6.66
N GLU A 216 5.03 -26.70 7.78
CA GLU A 216 5.61 -26.62 9.10
C GLU A 216 5.38 -27.94 9.82
N ILE A 217 6.43 -28.50 10.41
CA ILE A 217 6.36 -29.66 11.26
C ILE A 217 6.59 -29.27 12.71
N GLN A 218 5.86 -29.90 13.61
CA GLN A 218 5.90 -29.58 15.03
C GLN A 218 5.89 -30.85 15.88
N ASN A 219 6.72 -30.86 16.92
CA ASN A 219 6.63 -31.76 18.06
C ASN A 219 6.57 -30.95 19.36
N PRO A 220 6.44 -31.57 20.57
CA PRO A 220 6.34 -30.83 21.83
C PRO A 220 7.53 -29.92 22.18
N VAL A 221 8.67 -30.05 21.53
CA VAL A 221 9.91 -29.34 21.90
C VAL A 221 10.48 -28.47 20.78
N SER A 222 10.07 -28.67 19.55
CA SER A 222 10.59 -27.94 18.42
C SER A 222 9.56 -27.77 17.30
N VAL A 223 9.79 -26.72 16.50
CA VAL A 223 9.01 -26.39 15.28
C VAL A 223 10.01 -26.10 14.18
N ASN A 224 9.78 -26.60 12.98
CA ASN A 224 10.59 -26.24 11.84
C ASN A 224 9.74 -26.14 10.57
N ARG A 225 10.11 -25.22 9.68
CA ARG A 225 9.34 -24.90 8.46
C ARG A 225 10.19 -25.09 7.20
N SER A 226 9.57 -25.56 6.12
CA SER A 226 10.20 -25.75 4.83
C SER A 226 10.62 -24.44 4.17
N ASP A 227 11.45 -24.52 3.15
CA ASP A 227 11.58 -23.44 2.17
C ASP A 227 10.26 -23.26 1.41
N PRO A 228 9.94 -22.03 0.95
CA PRO A 228 8.75 -21.77 0.17
C PRO A 228 8.86 -22.42 -1.23
N VAL A 229 7.78 -23.04 -1.66
CA VAL A 229 7.62 -23.63 -3.00
C VAL A 229 6.54 -22.87 -3.76
N THR A 230 6.80 -22.50 -5.01
CA THR A 230 5.84 -21.86 -5.91
C THR A 230 5.49 -22.78 -7.06
N LEU A 231 4.24 -22.71 -7.52
CA LEU A 231 3.76 -23.41 -8.72
C LEU A 231 3.83 -22.46 -9.91
N ASN A 232 4.35 -22.93 -11.02
CA ASN A 232 4.32 -22.19 -12.27
C ASN A 232 3.06 -22.58 -13.05
N VAL A 233 1.92 -21.98 -12.68
CA VAL A 233 0.63 -22.30 -13.30
C VAL A 233 0.62 -21.86 -14.75
N THR A 234 0.42 -22.80 -15.65
CA THR A 234 0.25 -22.59 -17.09
C THR A 234 -1.21 -22.20 -17.37
N TYR A 235 -1.43 -21.05 -18.01
CA TYR A 235 -2.79 -20.57 -18.29
C TYR A 235 -2.89 -19.79 -19.60
N GLY A 236 -4.12 -19.58 -20.04
CA GLY A 236 -4.44 -18.72 -21.18
C GLY A 236 -4.23 -19.38 -22.55
N PRO A 237 -4.23 -18.55 -23.61
CA PRO A 237 -4.42 -17.12 -23.55
C PRO A 237 -5.86 -16.71 -23.16
N ASP A 238 -5.99 -15.62 -22.44
CA ASP A 238 -7.27 -14.94 -22.29
C ASP A 238 -7.70 -14.35 -23.65
N THR A 239 -8.94 -13.89 -23.75
CA THR A 239 -9.41 -13.24 -24.97
C THR A 239 -8.57 -11.98 -25.24
N PRO A 240 -7.90 -11.89 -26.39
CA PRO A 240 -7.03 -10.76 -26.69
C PRO A 240 -7.77 -9.43 -26.74
N THR A 241 -7.08 -8.35 -26.42
CA THR A 241 -7.56 -6.98 -26.64
C THR A 241 -6.76 -6.33 -27.76
N ILE A 242 -7.43 -5.53 -28.61
CA ILE A 242 -6.77 -4.78 -29.69
C ILE A 242 -6.86 -3.28 -29.41
N SER A 243 -5.73 -2.65 -29.18
CA SER A 243 -5.60 -1.21 -29.00
C SER A 243 -4.96 -0.54 -30.22
N PRO A 244 -5.18 0.77 -30.43
CA PRO A 244 -6.11 1.67 -29.77
C PRO A 244 -7.59 1.34 -30.09
N SER A 245 -8.53 1.92 -29.34
CA SER A 245 -9.98 1.73 -29.58
C SER A 245 -10.47 2.37 -30.89
N LYS A 246 -9.71 3.29 -31.49
CA LYS A 246 -10.02 3.97 -32.76
C LYS A 246 -10.28 2.96 -33.87
N THR A 247 -11.38 3.15 -34.62
CA THR A 247 -11.84 2.27 -35.71
C THR A 247 -11.87 2.96 -37.06
N SER A 248 -11.76 4.29 -37.11
CA SER A 248 -11.87 5.07 -38.35
C SER A 248 -10.54 5.76 -38.63
N TYR A 249 -10.08 5.63 -39.86
CA TYR A 249 -8.82 6.22 -40.37
C TYR A 249 -9.06 6.89 -41.70
N TYR A 250 -8.16 7.79 -42.09
CA TYR A 250 -8.15 8.37 -43.44
C TYR A 250 -7.07 7.73 -44.29
N SER A 251 -7.31 7.67 -45.57
CA SER A 251 -6.30 7.22 -46.56
C SER A 251 -5.04 8.08 -46.41
N GLY A 252 -3.89 7.43 -46.34
CA GLY A 252 -2.60 8.09 -46.09
C GLY A 252 -2.13 8.08 -44.64
N ALA A 253 -2.99 7.72 -43.68
CA ALA A 253 -2.60 7.58 -42.30
C ALA A 253 -1.81 6.28 -42.05
N ASN A 254 -1.09 6.22 -40.95
CA ASN A 254 -0.47 5.00 -40.46
C ASN A 254 -1.45 4.27 -39.50
N LEU A 255 -1.63 2.97 -39.72
CA LEU A 255 -2.39 2.11 -38.82
C LEU A 255 -1.41 1.29 -37.98
N SER A 256 -1.46 1.47 -36.67
CA SER A 256 -0.79 0.60 -35.69
C SER A 256 -1.86 0.00 -34.79
N LEU A 257 -1.90 -1.33 -34.74
CA LEU A 257 -2.76 -2.09 -33.85
C LEU A 257 -1.88 -2.97 -32.97
N PHE A 258 -2.10 -2.91 -31.68
CA PHE A 258 -1.39 -3.70 -30.69
C PHE A 258 -2.35 -4.71 -30.05
N CYS A 259 -1.96 -5.97 -30.05
CA CYS A 259 -2.74 -7.09 -29.49
C CYS A 259 -2.09 -7.56 -28.19
N ASP A 260 -2.89 -7.73 -27.16
CA ASP A 260 -2.42 -8.21 -25.87
C ASP A 260 -3.39 -9.22 -25.26
N ALA A 261 -2.83 -10.30 -24.70
CA ALA A 261 -3.57 -11.36 -24.03
C ALA A 261 -2.76 -11.91 -22.86
N ALA A 262 -3.41 -12.03 -21.69
CA ALA A 262 -2.77 -12.67 -20.54
C ALA A 262 -2.58 -14.16 -20.81
N SER A 263 -1.35 -14.65 -20.66
CA SER A 263 -0.96 -16.05 -20.89
C SER A 263 0.33 -16.39 -20.15
N ASN A 264 0.44 -17.59 -19.63
CA ASN A 264 1.68 -18.17 -19.11
C ASN A 264 1.89 -19.59 -19.69
N PRO A 265 2.95 -19.83 -20.45
CA PRO A 265 3.94 -18.84 -20.92
C PRO A 265 3.31 -17.77 -21.83
N PRO A 266 4.03 -16.68 -22.13
CA PRO A 266 3.55 -15.61 -23.01
C PRO A 266 3.00 -16.15 -24.33
N ALA A 267 1.90 -15.53 -24.79
CA ALA A 267 1.25 -15.95 -26.01
C ALA A 267 2.08 -15.61 -27.27
N GLU A 268 1.97 -16.45 -28.29
CA GLU A 268 2.40 -16.15 -29.65
C GLU A 268 1.25 -15.49 -30.40
N TYR A 269 1.54 -14.49 -31.23
CA TYR A 269 0.51 -13.70 -31.91
C TYR A 269 0.58 -13.88 -33.42
N SER A 270 -0.58 -13.86 -34.06
CA SER A 270 -0.71 -13.80 -35.50
C SER A 270 -1.92 -12.96 -35.91
N TRP A 271 -1.90 -12.39 -37.10
CA TRP A 271 -2.93 -11.50 -37.60
C TRP A 271 -3.60 -12.02 -38.85
N LEU A 272 -4.92 -11.82 -38.95
CA LEU A 272 -5.69 -12.04 -40.18
C LEU A 272 -6.33 -10.71 -40.59
N ILE A 273 -6.24 -10.39 -41.88
CA ILE A 273 -6.91 -9.24 -42.49
C ILE A 273 -7.96 -9.78 -43.43
N ASN A 274 -9.23 -9.45 -43.18
CA ASN A 274 -10.37 -9.93 -43.92
C ASN A 274 -10.40 -11.49 -44.02
N GLY A 275 -10.02 -12.17 -42.96
CA GLY A 275 -9.94 -13.62 -42.87
C GLY A 275 -8.71 -14.24 -43.51
N THR A 276 -7.84 -13.47 -44.14
CA THR A 276 -6.60 -13.95 -44.76
C THR A 276 -5.42 -13.74 -43.79
N PRO A 277 -4.64 -14.79 -43.46
CA PRO A 277 -3.45 -14.65 -42.62
C PRO A 277 -2.43 -13.71 -43.26
N CYS A 278 -1.87 -12.81 -42.46
CA CYS A 278 -0.71 -12.02 -42.83
C CYS A 278 0.56 -12.59 -42.19
N GLN A 279 1.72 -12.37 -42.81
CA GLN A 279 3.01 -12.87 -42.36
C GLN A 279 3.60 -12.06 -41.17
N ILE A 280 2.72 -11.57 -40.29
CA ILE A 280 3.11 -10.77 -39.12
C ILE A 280 2.79 -11.61 -37.88
N ASN A 281 3.84 -12.04 -37.19
CA ASN A 281 3.74 -12.89 -35.99
C ASN A 281 4.23 -12.11 -34.74
N THR A 282 3.89 -10.82 -34.67
CA THR A 282 4.21 -9.95 -33.55
C THR A 282 2.95 -9.39 -32.91
N GLN A 283 3.07 -8.92 -31.68
CA GLN A 283 1.98 -8.22 -30.98
C GLN A 283 1.49 -6.99 -31.75
N GLU A 284 2.37 -6.32 -32.47
CA GLU A 284 2.05 -5.12 -33.23
C GLU A 284 1.86 -5.44 -34.71
N LEU A 285 0.71 -4.99 -35.25
CA LEU A 285 0.44 -4.90 -36.68
C LEU A 285 0.59 -3.44 -37.10
N PHE A 286 1.61 -3.14 -37.92
CA PHE A 286 1.84 -1.82 -38.45
C PHE A 286 1.64 -1.80 -39.97
N ILE A 287 0.81 -0.88 -40.45
CA ILE A 287 0.57 -0.63 -41.86
C ILE A 287 0.76 0.86 -42.14
N SER A 288 1.80 1.22 -42.86
CA SER A 288 2.04 2.60 -43.28
C SER A 288 1.13 2.96 -44.45
N ASN A 289 0.73 4.24 -44.51
CA ASN A 289 0.00 4.83 -45.64
C ASN A 289 -1.24 3.98 -46.04
N ILE A 290 -2.12 3.72 -45.08
CA ILE A 290 -3.30 2.86 -45.27
C ILE A 290 -4.25 3.42 -46.34
N THR A 291 -4.78 2.56 -47.21
CA THR A 291 -5.70 2.94 -48.30
C THR A 291 -7.12 2.46 -48.04
N VAL A 292 -8.10 3.03 -48.72
CA VAL A 292 -9.52 2.70 -48.59
C VAL A 292 -9.79 1.18 -48.71
N ASN A 293 -9.04 0.51 -49.62
CA ASN A 293 -9.16 -0.93 -49.85
C ASN A 293 -8.69 -1.78 -48.67
N ARG A 294 -8.08 -1.17 -47.66
CA ARG A 294 -7.68 -1.79 -46.43
C ARG A 294 -8.74 -1.69 -45.32
N SER A 295 -9.92 -1.14 -45.64
CA SER A 295 -11.08 -1.25 -44.75
C SER A 295 -11.49 -2.71 -44.61
N GLY A 296 -11.85 -3.11 -43.39
CA GLY A 296 -12.31 -4.49 -43.15
C GLY A 296 -12.02 -4.96 -41.73
N SER A 297 -12.05 -6.29 -41.60
CA SER A 297 -11.81 -6.94 -40.30
C SER A 297 -10.34 -7.26 -40.08
N TYR A 298 -9.86 -6.90 -38.91
CA TYR A 298 -8.51 -7.20 -38.40
C TYR A 298 -8.65 -8.11 -37.20
N ALA A 299 -8.24 -9.35 -37.36
CA ALA A 299 -8.32 -10.34 -36.30
C ALA A 299 -6.93 -10.63 -35.72
N CYS A 300 -6.81 -10.52 -34.43
CA CYS A 300 -5.64 -10.98 -33.69
C CYS A 300 -5.94 -12.37 -33.10
N VAL A 301 -5.05 -13.31 -33.36
CA VAL A 301 -5.04 -14.65 -32.75
C VAL A 301 -3.87 -14.73 -31.78
N ALA A 302 -4.15 -15.01 -30.51
CA ALA A 302 -3.17 -15.34 -29.49
C ALA A 302 -3.17 -16.83 -29.25
N LEU A 303 -2.00 -17.47 -29.24
CA LEU A 303 -1.78 -18.90 -29.04
C LEU A 303 -0.86 -19.12 -27.83
N ASN A 304 -1.25 -19.94 -26.89
CA ASN A 304 -0.33 -20.42 -25.87
C ASN A 304 0.45 -21.64 -26.41
N PRO A 305 1.78 -21.58 -26.53
CA PRO A 305 2.58 -22.62 -27.18
C PRO A 305 2.63 -23.94 -26.39
N VAL A 306 2.34 -23.92 -25.09
CA VAL A 306 2.39 -25.10 -24.22
C VAL A 306 1.05 -25.84 -24.22
N THR A 307 -0.07 -25.11 -24.05
CA THR A 307 -1.41 -25.71 -24.01
C THR A 307 -2.00 -25.95 -25.40
N GLY A 308 -1.45 -25.31 -26.45
CA GLY A 308 -2.02 -25.31 -27.80
C GLY A 308 -3.36 -24.56 -27.92
N ARG A 309 -3.84 -23.94 -26.84
CA ARG A 309 -5.09 -23.17 -26.83
C ARG A 309 -4.90 -21.84 -27.54
N ASN A 310 -5.91 -21.42 -28.28
CA ASN A 310 -5.92 -20.11 -28.93
C ASN A 310 -7.21 -19.33 -28.62
N ARG A 311 -7.11 -17.99 -28.73
CA ARG A 311 -8.22 -17.06 -28.65
C ARG A 311 -8.05 -15.98 -29.71
N THR A 312 -9.19 -15.50 -30.22
CA THR A 312 -9.21 -14.53 -31.31
C THR A 312 -10.12 -13.36 -30.97
N THR A 313 -9.65 -12.16 -31.27
CA THR A 313 -10.47 -10.94 -31.22
C THR A 313 -10.44 -10.25 -32.57
N VAL A 314 -11.59 -9.76 -33.01
CA VAL A 314 -11.74 -9.08 -34.31
C VAL A 314 -12.10 -7.61 -34.08
N LYS A 315 -11.42 -6.74 -34.84
CA LYS A 315 -11.69 -5.31 -34.86
C LYS A 315 -11.97 -4.87 -36.31
N THR A 316 -13.06 -4.15 -36.51
CA THR A 316 -13.39 -3.59 -37.82
C THR A 316 -12.79 -2.20 -37.96
N ILE A 317 -11.99 -1.99 -39.00
CA ILE A 317 -11.35 -0.72 -39.35
C ILE A 317 -12.01 -0.18 -40.64
N THR A 318 -12.43 1.07 -40.57
CA THR A 318 -12.96 1.82 -41.71
C THR A 318 -11.93 2.86 -42.17
N VAL A 319 -11.56 2.81 -43.42
CA VAL A 319 -10.65 3.81 -44.04
C VAL A 319 -11.44 4.64 -45.04
N SER A 320 -11.55 5.93 -44.78
CA SER A 320 -12.27 6.88 -45.66
C SER A 320 -11.28 7.72 -46.49
N LYS A 321 -11.72 8.21 -47.62
CA LYS A 321 -10.97 9.23 -48.35
C LYS A 321 -10.96 10.50 -47.51
N LEU A 322 -9.82 11.13 -47.44
CA LEU A 322 -9.72 12.48 -46.88
C LEU A 322 -10.16 13.48 -47.97
N ASN A 323 -11.19 14.24 -47.69
CA ASN A 323 -11.65 15.30 -48.62
C ASN A 323 -10.84 16.57 -48.36
N GLN A 324 -10.76 17.41 -49.40
CA GLN A 324 -10.24 18.78 -49.23
C GLN A 324 -11.17 19.55 -48.29
N VAL A 325 -10.58 20.35 -47.41
CA VAL A 325 -11.34 21.18 -46.46
C VAL A 325 -12.13 22.23 -47.24
N ALA A 326 -13.38 22.37 -46.88
CA ALA A 326 -14.23 23.45 -47.40
C ALA A 326 -13.78 24.81 -46.86
N ARG A 327 -14.19 25.87 -47.51
CA ARG A 327 -13.92 27.21 -47.02
C ARG A 327 -14.70 27.46 -45.73
N PRO A 328 -14.05 27.79 -44.62
CA PRO A 328 -14.75 28.08 -43.39
C PRO A 328 -15.38 29.46 -43.39
N GLU A 329 -16.32 29.71 -42.51
CA GLU A 329 -16.96 31.00 -42.28
C GLU A 329 -16.64 31.49 -40.86
N VAL A 330 -16.37 32.80 -40.70
CA VAL A 330 -16.22 33.41 -39.39
C VAL A 330 -17.47 34.18 -39.03
N GLN A 331 -18.02 33.90 -37.85
CA GLN A 331 -19.10 34.66 -37.26
C GLN A 331 -18.65 35.31 -35.96
N ALA A 332 -18.99 36.58 -35.78
CA ALA A 332 -18.70 37.34 -34.57
C ALA A 332 -19.95 37.60 -33.78
N THR A 333 -19.86 37.57 -32.45
CA THR A 333 -20.96 38.04 -31.58
C THR A 333 -21.31 39.50 -31.79
N SER A 334 -20.31 40.30 -32.15
CA SER A 334 -20.45 41.70 -32.61
C SER A 334 -19.21 42.12 -33.39
N THR A 335 -19.39 42.89 -34.44
CA THR A 335 -18.28 43.47 -35.21
C THR A 335 -17.89 44.88 -34.73
N THR A 336 -18.66 45.44 -33.82
CA THR A 336 -18.43 46.76 -33.21
C THR A 336 -18.53 46.62 -31.71
N VAL A 337 -17.48 46.88 -30.99
CA VAL A 337 -17.35 46.72 -29.54
C VAL A 337 -16.68 47.91 -28.90
N THR A 338 -16.84 48.09 -27.61
CA THR A 338 -16.30 49.23 -26.85
C THR A 338 -15.11 48.79 -26.01
N GLU A 339 -14.02 49.53 -26.09
CA GLU A 339 -12.78 49.27 -25.34
C GLU A 339 -13.09 49.17 -23.81
N ASP A 340 -12.45 48.16 -23.18
CA ASP A 340 -12.54 47.89 -21.74
C ASP A 340 -13.94 47.59 -21.18
N LYS A 341 -14.98 47.56 -21.99
CA LYS A 341 -16.37 47.28 -21.60
C LYS A 341 -16.86 45.95 -22.14
N ASP A 342 -16.52 45.65 -23.39
CA ASP A 342 -17.10 44.55 -24.10
C ASP A 342 -16.11 43.39 -24.26
N SER A 343 -16.66 42.21 -24.42
CA SER A 343 -15.91 41.04 -24.93
C SER A 343 -16.46 40.63 -26.29
N VAL A 344 -15.63 40.01 -27.11
CA VAL A 344 -16.04 39.51 -28.45
C VAL A 344 -15.66 38.05 -28.56
N SER A 345 -16.54 37.24 -29.14
CA SER A 345 -16.26 35.86 -29.54
C SER A 345 -16.40 35.74 -31.03
N LEU A 346 -15.36 35.20 -31.66
CA LEU A 346 -15.31 34.85 -33.06
C LEU A 346 -15.35 33.34 -33.19
N THR A 347 -16.29 32.83 -33.98
CA THR A 347 -16.44 31.39 -34.21
C THR A 347 -16.15 31.03 -35.65
N CYS A 348 -15.28 30.04 -35.84
CA CYS A 348 -14.93 29.45 -37.12
C CYS A 348 -15.89 28.29 -37.43
N PHE A 349 -16.81 28.50 -38.36
CA PHE A 349 -17.79 27.49 -38.78
C PHE A 349 -17.27 26.66 -39.92
N THR A 350 -17.25 25.37 -39.74
CA THR A 350 -16.93 24.38 -40.76
C THR A 350 -17.62 23.06 -40.45
N ASN A 351 -18.05 22.34 -41.45
CA ASN A 351 -18.64 20.98 -41.32
C ASN A 351 -17.57 19.90 -41.46
N ASP A 352 -16.30 20.27 -41.74
CA ASP A 352 -15.22 19.29 -41.85
C ASP A 352 -14.86 18.73 -40.48
N THR A 353 -14.49 17.44 -40.47
CA THR A 353 -14.01 16.71 -39.32
C THR A 353 -12.52 16.43 -39.45
N GLU A 354 -11.84 16.13 -38.33
CA GLU A 354 -10.40 15.81 -38.27
C GLU A 354 -9.55 16.94 -38.89
N ILE A 355 -9.84 18.14 -38.45
CA ILE A 355 -9.19 19.38 -38.91
C ILE A 355 -8.43 20.06 -37.78
N SER A 356 -7.47 20.87 -38.15
CA SER A 356 -6.80 21.84 -37.30
C SER A 356 -7.26 23.25 -37.64
N ILE A 357 -7.58 24.05 -36.63
CA ILE A 357 -7.99 25.45 -36.79
C ILE A 357 -6.94 26.36 -36.21
N LYS A 358 -6.56 27.39 -36.98
CA LYS A 358 -5.68 28.49 -36.57
C LYS A 358 -6.36 29.81 -36.81
N TRP A 359 -6.14 30.74 -35.90
CA TRP A 359 -6.65 32.10 -36.02
C TRP A 359 -5.55 33.08 -36.39
N PHE A 360 -5.92 34.08 -37.20
CA PHE A 360 -5.04 35.14 -37.65
C PHE A 360 -5.65 36.50 -37.37
N PHE A 361 -4.80 37.43 -36.99
CA PHE A 361 -5.08 38.85 -36.83
C PHE A 361 -4.11 39.64 -37.69
N ASN A 362 -4.63 40.43 -38.61
CA ASN A 362 -3.81 41.19 -39.53
C ASN A 362 -2.66 40.37 -40.16
N ASN A 363 -2.94 39.17 -40.62
CA ASN A 363 -2.02 38.17 -41.19
C ASN A 363 -0.98 37.58 -40.22
N GLN A 364 -1.11 37.81 -38.92
CA GLN A 364 -0.28 37.17 -37.90
C GLN A 364 -1.08 36.12 -37.12
N SER A 365 -0.45 34.97 -36.88
CA SER A 365 -1.15 33.91 -36.12
C SER A 365 -1.34 34.33 -34.68
N ILE A 366 -2.55 34.06 -34.16
CA ILE A 366 -2.93 34.37 -32.80
C ILE A 366 -2.57 33.18 -31.88
N LEU A 367 -1.92 33.49 -30.77
CA LEU A 367 -1.68 32.58 -29.67
C LEU A 367 -2.53 32.98 -28.46
N SER A 368 -2.90 32.01 -27.65
CA SER A 368 -3.61 32.27 -26.39
C SER A 368 -2.79 33.16 -25.46
N SER A 369 -3.45 34.11 -24.82
CA SER A 369 -2.91 35.00 -23.80
C SER A 369 -3.90 35.18 -22.67
N GLU A 370 -3.61 36.03 -21.67
CA GLU A 370 -4.54 36.31 -20.58
C GLU A 370 -5.91 36.82 -21.05
N ARG A 371 -5.92 37.67 -22.08
CA ARG A 371 -7.14 38.29 -22.67
C ARG A 371 -7.69 37.54 -23.88
N ILE A 372 -6.86 36.80 -24.58
CA ILE A 372 -7.24 36.11 -25.83
C ILE A 372 -7.22 34.60 -25.52
N LYS A 373 -8.37 33.97 -25.60
CA LYS A 373 -8.54 32.55 -25.28
C LYS A 373 -9.16 31.80 -26.44
N LEU A 374 -8.66 30.57 -26.65
CA LEU A 374 -9.15 29.65 -27.68
C LEU A 374 -9.91 28.51 -26.97
N PHE A 375 -11.09 28.17 -27.49
CA PHE A 375 -11.98 27.15 -26.96
C PHE A 375 -12.42 26.17 -28.06
N GLN A 376 -12.90 24.98 -27.65
CA GLN A 376 -13.49 23.98 -28.54
C GLN A 376 -12.53 23.63 -29.72
N ASP A 377 -11.34 23.16 -29.40
CA ASP A 377 -10.32 22.83 -30.41
C ASP A 377 -10.00 23.99 -31.36
N ASN A 378 -9.88 25.19 -30.78
CA ASN A 378 -9.65 26.46 -31.44
C ASN A 378 -10.80 26.94 -32.33
N ARG A 379 -11.99 26.35 -32.29
CA ARG A 379 -13.16 26.83 -33.04
C ARG A 379 -13.60 28.22 -32.65
N THR A 380 -13.43 28.59 -31.39
CA THR A 380 -13.88 29.89 -30.87
C THR A 380 -12.69 30.64 -30.28
N LEU A 381 -12.48 31.86 -30.81
CA LEU A 381 -11.55 32.86 -30.29
C LEU A 381 -12.35 33.89 -29.47
N ARG A 382 -12.02 34.05 -28.19
CA ARG A 382 -12.61 35.05 -27.29
C ARG A 382 -11.55 36.06 -26.91
N ILE A 383 -11.93 37.34 -26.99
CA ILE A 383 -11.14 38.49 -26.52
C ILE A 383 -11.89 39.16 -25.40
N ASP A 384 -11.30 39.25 -24.21
CA ASP A 384 -11.96 39.74 -23.00
C ASP A 384 -10.94 40.34 -22.01
N PRO A 385 -10.97 41.61 -21.62
CA PRO A 385 -11.70 42.71 -22.31
C PRO A 385 -11.05 43.08 -23.63
N VAL A 386 -11.85 43.65 -24.54
CA VAL A 386 -11.35 44.14 -25.81
C VAL A 386 -10.58 45.47 -25.66
N LYS A 387 -9.48 45.63 -26.32
CA LYS A 387 -8.66 46.85 -26.35
C LYS A 387 -8.66 47.46 -27.75
N ARG A 388 -8.33 48.75 -27.86
CA ARG A 388 -8.28 49.45 -29.20
C ARG A 388 -7.31 48.79 -30.18
N GLN A 389 -6.24 48.20 -29.69
CA GLN A 389 -5.25 47.46 -30.52
C GLN A 389 -5.82 46.19 -31.13
N ASP A 390 -6.95 45.69 -30.65
CA ASP A 390 -7.60 44.47 -31.15
C ASP A 390 -8.48 44.82 -32.40
N ALA A 391 -8.61 46.10 -32.76
CA ALA A 391 -9.27 46.52 -34.01
C ALA A 391 -8.45 46.05 -35.22
N GLY A 392 -9.11 45.35 -36.15
CA GLY A 392 -8.43 44.83 -37.33
C GLY A 392 -9.16 43.67 -37.99
N GLN A 393 -8.47 43.01 -38.89
CA GLN A 393 -9.00 41.88 -39.64
C GLN A 393 -8.69 40.55 -38.95
N TYR A 394 -9.75 39.75 -38.75
CA TYR A 394 -9.66 38.39 -38.20
C TYR A 394 -10.14 37.39 -39.24
N TYR A 395 -9.38 36.29 -39.40
CA TYR A 395 -9.82 35.13 -40.17
C TYR A 395 -9.34 33.85 -39.55
N CYS A 396 -10.04 32.75 -39.82
CA CYS A 396 -9.60 31.42 -39.45
C CYS A 396 -9.10 30.65 -40.66
N GLU A 397 -8.10 29.81 -40.41
CA GLU A 397 -7.54 28.83 -41.34
C GLU A 397 -7.91 27.45 -40.85
N VAL A 398 -8.49 26.63 -41.71
CA VAL A 398 -8.81 25.23 -41.47
C VAL A 398 -7.91 24.38 -42.34
N SER A 399 -7.26 23.40 -41.72
CA SER A 399 -6.33 22.52 -42.42
C SER A 399 -6.52 21.06 -42.06
N ASN A 400 -6.29 20.19 -43.01
CA ASN A 400 -6.10 18.77 -42.84
C ASN A 400 -4.80 18.34 -43.55
N PRO A 401 -4.35 17.06 -43.47
CA PRO A 401 -3.10 16.61 -44.07
C PRO A 401 -2.96 16.85 -45.58
N ILE A 402 -4.04 17.09 -46.31
CA ILE A 402 -4.01 17.23 -47.76
C ILE A 402 -4.40 18.61 -48.28
N SER A 403 -4.97 19.50 -47.46
CA SER A 403 -5.45 20.80 -47.90
C SER A 403 -5.54 21.81 -46.76
N VAL A 404 -5.47 23.08 -47.15
CA VAL A 404 -5.66 24.22 -46.26
C VAL A 404 -6.62 25.19 -46.92
N ASN A 405 -7.55 25.74 -46.16
CA ASN A 405 -8.46 26.77 -46.66
C ASN A 405 -8.70 27.84 -45.57
N GLN A 406 -8.94 29.08 -46.01
CA GLN A 406 -9.11 30.25 -45.14
C GLN A 406 -10.49 30.85 -45.31
N SER A 407 -11.02 31.42 -44.24
CA SER A 407 -12.27 32.20 -44.28
C SER A 407 -12.04 33.56 -44.93
N ASP A 408 -13.14 34.20 -45.33
CA ASP A 408 -13.11 35.64 -45.53
C ASP A 408 -12.78 36.36 -44.22
N PRO A 409 -12.00 37.45 -44.29
CA PRO A 409 -11.68 38.23 -43.10
C PRO A 409 -12.88 39.00 -42.61
N ILE A 410 -13.11 39.03 -41.28
CA ILE A 410 -14.08 39.88 -40.61
C ILE A 410 -13.35 41.06 -39.96
N MET A 411 -13.90 42.27 -40.11
CA MET A 411 -13.35 43.50 -39.52
C MET A 411 -13.94 43.72 -38.14
N LEU A 412 -13.10 43.76 -37.11
CA LEU A 412 -13.50 44.18 -35.76
C LEU A 412 -13.21 45.67 -35.56
N THR A 413 -14.23 46.47 -35.27
CA THR A 413 -14.13 47.88 -34.95
C THR A 413 -14.26 48.09 -33.45
N VAL A 414 -13.28 48.76 -32.84
CA VAL A 414 -13.29 49.06 -31.41
C VAL A 414 -13.53 50.55 -31.21
N LYS A 415 -14.67 50.87 -30.64
CA LYS A 415 -15.00 52.22 -30.17
C LYS A 415 -14.29 52.50 -28.85
N TYR A 416 -13.66 53.62 -28.73
CA TYR A 416 -13.04 54.08 -27.50
C TYR A 416 -13.61 55.45 -27.12
N MET A 417 -13.80 55.73 -25.88
CA MET A 417 -14.04 57.09 -25.40
C MET A 417 -12.70 57.82 -25.52
N GLU A 418 -12.63 58.85 -26.39
CA GLU A 418 -11.57 59.83 -26.25
C GLU A 418 -11.72 60.39 -24.84
N SER A 419 -10.71 60.21 -23.99
CA SER A 419 -10.59 60.97 -22.76
C SER A 419 -10.61 62.42 -23.27
N SER A 420 -11.72 63.14 -22.96
CA SER A 420 -11.79 64.57 -23.16
C SER A 420 -10.63 65.16 -22.35
N GLY A 421 -9.47 65.23 -23.01
CA GLY A 421 -8.39 66.08 -22.51
C GLY A 421 -9.03 67.45 -22.32
N LEU A 422 -8.66 68.14 -21.26
CA LEU A 422 -9.09 69.47 -20.93
C LEU A 422 -9.20 70.28 -22.24
N SER A 423 -10.41 70.82 -22.54
CA SER A 423 -10.63 71.59 -23.74
C SER A 423 -9.56 72.67 -23.83
N ARG A 424 -9.19 73.04 -25.05
CA ARG A 424 -8.20 74.12 -25.28
C ARG A 424 -8.56 75.37 -24.47
N GLY A 425 -9.86 75.65 -24.24
CA GLY A 425 -10.38 76.69 -23.33
C GLY A 425 -10.05 76.46 -21.88
N ALA A 426 -10.14 75.22 -21.37
CA ALA A 426 -9.78 74.90 -19.99
C ALA A 426 -8.28 75.01 -19.75
N ILE A 427 -7.44 74.57 -20.72
CA ILE A 427 -5.98 74.72 -20.65
C ILE A 427 -5.63 76.21 -20.66
N ALA A 428 -6.25 77.01 -21.58
CA ALA A 428 -6.06 78.46 -21.62
C ALA A 428 -6.51 79.14 -20.32
N GLY A 429 -7.65 78.74 -19.76
CA GLY A 429 -8.12 79.22 -18.46
C GLY A 429 -7.16 78.92 -17.28
N ILE A 430 -6.59 77.72 -17.24
CA ILE A 430 -5.61 77.36 -16.20
C ILE A 430 -4.30 78.17 -16.38
N VAL A 431 -3.84 78.33 -17.61
CA VAL A 431 -2.63 79.14 -17.91
C VAL A 431 -2.84 80.58 -17.53
N ILE A 432 -3.99 81.21 -17.91
CA ILE A 432 -4.33 82.59 -17.57
C ILE A 432 -4.48 82.71 -16.06
N GLY A 433 -5.13 81.81 -15.37
CA GLY A 433 -5.27 81.79 -13.90
C GLY A 433 -3.94 81.73 -13.17
N VAL A 434 -3.00 80.88 -13.64
CA VAL A 434 -1.65 80.78 -13.07
C VAL A 434 -0.85 82.05 -13.29
N LEU A 435 -0.92 82.66 -14.50
CA LEU A 435 -0.25 83.87 -14.84
C LEU A 435 -0.81 85.07 -14.00
N ALA A 436 -2.12 85.17 -13.86
CA ALA A 436 -2.76 86.18 -13.00
C ALA A 436 -2.38 86.01 -11.51
N GLY A 437 -2.34 84.76 -11.04
CA GLY A 437 -1.91 84.44 -9.69
C GLY A 437 -0.46 84.85 -9.44
N MET A 438 0.43 84.57 -10.36
CA MET A 438 1.85 84.98 -10.28
C MET A 438 2.00 86.52 -10.32
N ALA A 439 1.20 87.22 -11.17
CA ALA A 439 1.18 88.67 -11.20
C ALA A 439 0.71 89.28 -9.88
N LEU A 440 -0.32 88.68 -9.28
CA LEU A 440 -0.82 89.08 -7.95
C LEU A 440 0.22 88.88 -6.84
N ILE A 441 0.90 87.73 -6.88
CA ILE A 441 1.96 87.45 -5.91
C ILE A 441 3.12 88.42 -6.11
N ALA A 442 3.53 88.71 -7.36
CA ALA A 442 4.52 89.71 -7.66
C ALA A 442 4.14 91.15 -7.21
N ALA A 443 2.89 91.50 -7.43
CA ALA A 443 2.37 92.75 -6.95
C ALA A 443 2.33 92.87 -5.40
N LEU A 444 1.99 91.78 -4.73
CA LEU A 444 2.06 91.73 -3.27
C LEU A 444 3.48 91.81 -2.74
N VAL A 445 4.42 91.13 -3.40
CA VAL A 445 5.85 91.18 -3.05
C VAL A 445 6.38 92.60 -3.26
N VAL A 446 6.06 93.25 -4.38
CA VAL A 446 6.43 94.64 -4.61
C VAL A 446 5.77 95.56 -3.59
N TYR A 447 4.55 95.36 -3.24
CA TYR A 447 3.83 96.12 -2.21
C TYR A 447 4.52 95.94 -0.85
N PHE A 448 4.84 94.75 -0.44
CA PHE A 448 5.58 94.44 0.81
C PHE A 448 6.98 95.03 0.80
N LEU A 449 7.69 94.98 -0.35
CA LEU A 449 9.00 95.59 -0.46
C LEU A 449 8.95 97.12 -0.42
N HIS A 450 7.86 97.74 -0.97
CA HIS A 450 7.69 99.17 -0.91
C HIS A 450 7.30 99.66 0.49
N SER A 451 6.42 98.93 1.18
CA SER A 451 6.01 99.24 2.56
C SER A 451 7.19 99.04 3.60
N ARG A 452 8.23 98.28 3.26
CA ARG A 452 9.44 98.16 4.10
C ARG A 452 10.43 99.34 3.92
N LYS A 453 10.21 100.29 2.94
CA LYS A 453 11.08 101.46 2.74
C LYS A 453 10.67 102.67 3.55
N THR A 454 9.57 102.68 4.26
CA THR A 454 9.08 103.82 5.12
C THR A 454 8.92 103.39 6.57
N GLY A 455 9.98 103.15 7.21
CA GLY A 455 10.02 102.83 8.64
C GLY A 455 11.43 102.63 9.10
N ARG A 456 12.13 103.82 9.24
CA ARG A 456 13.47 103.90 9.74
C ARG A 456 13.45 104.03 11.26
N ALA A 457 14.35 103.37 11.94
CA ALA A 457 15.08 103.78 13.12
C ALA A 457 14.84 102.86 14.36
N SER A 458 16.01 102.51 14.81
CA SER A 458 16.48 102.17 16.21
C SER A 458 15.87 100.84 16.76
N ASP A 459 16.64 99.99 17.31
CA ASP A 459 17.86 100.16 18.14
C ASP A 459 18.57 98.81 18.20
N GLN A 460 19.85 98.94 18.50
CA GLN A 460 20.90 98.04 18.74
C GLN A 460 20.71 97.08 19.94
N ARG A 461 21.55 96.06 19.86
CA ARG A 461 22.10 95.20 20.96
C ARG A 461 21.33 93.93 21.27
N ASP A 462 21.91 92.82 21.49
CA ASP A 462 23.33 92.41 21.71
C ASP A 462 23.33 90.90 21.89
N LEU A 463 24.35 90.29 21.35
CA LEU A 463 25.13 89.18 21.94
C LEU A 463 24.50 87.80 22.20
N THR A 464 25.21 86.93 21.59
CA THR A 464 25.98 85.75 22.02
C THR A 464 25.24 84.38 21.90
N GLU A 465 25.91 83.68 21.05
CA GLU A 465 26.68 82.45 21.29
C GLU A 465 25.99 81.27 22.01
N HIS A 466 25.95 80.21 21.39
CA HIS A 466 26.62 78.95 21.65
C HIS A 466 25.95 77.89 20.73
N LYS A 467 26.61 77.45 19.72
CA LYS A 467 27.65 76.40 19.63
C LYS A 467 27.22 75.05 20.10
N LEU A 468 27.45 74.17 19.15
CA LEU A 468 27.72 72.74 19.26
C LEU A 468 26.52 71.80 19.53
N SER A 469 26.43 70.70 19.01
CA SER A 469 27.32 69.84 18.17
C SER A 469 26.54 68.60 17.81
N ASP A 470 26.88 68.09 16.70
CA ASP A 470 27.11 66.69 16.46
C ASP A 470 26.02 65.69 16.90
N SER A 471 25.75 64.72 16.20
CA SER A 471 26.49 63.93 15.25
C SER A 471 25.59 62.82 14.74
N ASN A 472 25.79 62.52 13.49
CA ASN A 472 26.07 61.16 13.02
C ASN A 472 25.10 60.00 13.40
N HIS A 473 24.64 59.29 12.51
CA HIS A 473 25.13 58.15 11.74
C HIS A 473 23.91 57.39 11.20
N SER A 474 23.86 57.23 9.89
CA SER A 474 24.42 56.05 9.20
C SER A 474 23.61 54.79 9.33
N GLY A 475 23.29 54.22 8.18
CA GLY A 475 23.20 52.82 8.01
C GLY A 475 22.01 52.36 7.15
N ILE A 476 22.07 52.35 5.88
CA ILE A 476 22.51 51.25 4.97
C ILE A 476 22.08 49.89 5.50
N GLY A 477 21.24 49.22 4.73
CA GLY A 477 20.96 47.80 4.89
C GLY A 477 20.13 47.22 3.74
N LEU A 478 20.75 47.05 2.62
CA LEU A 478 20.36 46.07 1.60
C LEU A 478 20.44 44.66 2.19
N HIS A 479 19.45 43.84 2.00
CA HIS A 479 19.66 42.40 1.95
C HIS A 479 18.80 41.75 0.89
N THR A 480 19.43 41.39 -0.17
CA THR A 480 19.15 40.29 -1.08
C THR A 480 19.27 38.94 -0.37
N LEU A 481 18.39 38.01 -0.66
CA LEU A 481 18.62 36.57 -0.53
C LEU A 481 17.66 35.89 -1.50
N SER A 482 18.13 35.37 -2.60
CA SER A 482 18.81 34.08 -2.78
C SER A 482 17.87 32.86 -2.78
N SER A 483 17.74 32.35 -3.97
CA SER A 483 17.21 31.04 -4.37
C SER A 483 17.77 29.86 -3.57
N HIS A 484 16.93 28.89 -3.26
CA HIS A 484 17.40 27.52 -3.07
C HIS A 484 16.54 26.53 -3.87
N LYS A 485 17.18 26.00 -4.91
CA LYS A 485 16.87 24.71 -5.52
C LYS A 485 17.25 23.60 -4.56
N SER A 486 16.44 22.57 -4.49
CA SER A 486 16.87 21.25 -4.02
C SER A 486 16.40 20.14 -4.95
N PRO A 487 17.16 19.06 -5.06
CA PRO A 487 17.12 18.19 -6.21
C PRO A 487 16.31 16.90 -5.98
N LEU A 488 15.86 16.36 -7.10
CA LEU A 488 15.37 14.99 -7.28
C LEU A 488 16.36 13.95 -6.76
N ARG A 489 15.83 12.93 -6.10
CA ARG A 489 16.45 11.60 -6.04
C ARG A 489 15.47 10.54 -6.49
N HIS A 490 15.92 9.84 -7.52
CA HIS A 490 15.46 8.51 -7.93
C HIS A 490 15.73 7.48 -6.82
N ILE A 491 14.79 6.64 -6.56
CA ILE A 491 14.89 5.17 -6.54
C ILE A 491 13.53 4.61 -6.99
#